data_a4ef3deb05412905be3e05e29208597c
#
_entry.id   a4ef3deb05412905be3e05e29208597c
#
_cell.length_a   1.000
_cell.length_b   1.000
_cell.length_c   1.000
_cell.angle_alpha   90.00
_cell.angle_beta   90.00
_cell.angle_gamma   90.00
#
_symmetry.space_group_name_H-M   'P 1'
#
loop_
_entity.id
_entity.type
_entity.pdbx_description
1 polymer ?
#
loop_
_entity_poly.entity_id
_entity_poly.type
_entity_poly.pdbx_seq_one_letter_code
_entity_poly.pdbx_strand_id
1 'polypeptide(L)'
;MFSMNRKDIPPHLLKFFKPRWTRKPKDNLMIPHRVFDALMNDGWYGRADIVWEKPNALPESVRDRPTKSHEYVFLLTKSARYWYDADAVAEPYAREYRDGPGFGGLANRRETKYSVIGNQATGPQAKVNTNGTRNRRTVWTVPTEPKPFRHFAMMPSKLAEIMVLSGCPQTVCAECGAPYVRVVEREAQEYNAKEGAAQRTRCSGVISGGTEKVTLGKTHLIKRETIGFKPTCSCNAETRPGIVYDPFVGSGTTALVAQRLARHYIGTDINAEYVRLAQTRLQYGGDDRRMIKEIGV
;
A
#
# COMPACT_ATOMS: atom_id res chain seq x y z
N MET A 1 -13.59 21.08 10.22
CA MET A 1 -12.75 20.79 11.38
C MET A 1 -12.92 21.95 12.35
N PHE A 2 -13.65 21.79 13.46
CA PHE A 2 -13.85 22.87 14.44
C PHE A 2 -12.56 23.06 15.19
N SER A 3 -11.88 24.18 14.96
CA SER A 3 -10.77 24.65 15.80
C SER A 3 -11.38 25.15 17.11
N MET A 4 -11.48 24.30 18.11
CA MET A 4 -11.81 24.74 19.46
C MET A 4 -10.64 25.54 20.00
N ASN A 5 -10.86 26.82 20.23
CA ASN A 5 -9.90 27.67 20.90
C ASN A 5 -9.77 27.21 22.36
N ARG A 6 -8.55 27.21 22.93
CA ARG A 6 -8.31 26.80 24.33
C ARG A 6 -9.19 27.55 25.36
N LYS A 7 -9.66 28.74 25.02
CA LYS A 7 -10.57 29.55 25.79
C LYS A 7 -12.00 28.99 25.86
N ASP A 8 -12.35 28.14 24.91
CA ASP A 8 -13.70 27.56 24.78
C ASP A 8 -13.83 26.18 25.44
N ILE A 9 -12.72 25.70 26.06
CA ILE A 9 -12.70 24.40 26.75
C ILE A 9 -13.15 24.61 28.21
N PRO A 10 -14.20 23.91 28.66
CA PRO A 10 -14.65 23.98 30.04
C PRO A 10 -13.51 23.66 31.02
N PRO A 11 -13.42 24.39 32.16
CA PRO A 11 -12.30 24.25 33.10
C PRO A 11 -12.05 22.81 33.60
N HIS A 12 -13.11 22.02 33.77
CA HIS A 12 -13.01 20.63 34.24
C HIS A 12 -12.39 19.69 33.17
N LEU A 13 -12.42 20.07 31.87
CA LEU A 13 -11.81 19.33 30.77
C LEU A 13 -10.37 19.76 30.49
N LEU A 14 -9.94 20.96 30.98
CA LEU A 14 -8.58 21.45 30.78
C LEU A 14 -7.50 20.51 31.33
N LYS A 15 -7.82 19.73 32.36
CA LYS A 15 -6.90 18.73 32.92
C LYS A 15 -6.54 17.60 31.94
N PHE A 16 -7.39 17.34 30.93
CA PHE A 16 -7.15 16.37 29.90
C PHE A 16 -6.38 16.95 28.70
N PHE A 17 -6.41 18.28 28.56
CA PHE A 17 -5.69 19.03 27.55
C PHE A 17 -4.39 19.60 28.09
N LYS A 18 -3.49 18.77 28.61
CA LYS A 18 -2.16 19.23 29.03
C LYS A 18 -1.43 19.83 27.82
N PRO A 19 -1.02 21.10 27.84
CA PRO A 19 -0.50 21.83 26.69
C PRO A 19 0.93 21.45 26.28
N ARG A 20 1.57 20.58 27.00
CA ARG A 20 2.88 19.97 26.65
C ARG A 20 2.90 18.53 27.12
N TRP A 21 3.15 17.65 26.18
CA TRP A 21 3.60 16.29 26.48
C TRP A 21 4.91 16.39 27.24
N THR A 22 4.85 16.39 28.57
CA THR A 22 6.05 16.21 29.38
C THR A 22 6.47 14.77 29.20
N ARG A 23 7.48 14.57 28.36
CA ARG A 23 8.02 13.25 28.11
C ARG A 23 8.76 12.75 29.31
N LYS A 24 8.47 11.54 29.72
CA LYS A 24 9.19 10.84 30.76
C LYS A 24 10.33 10.02 30.13
N PRO A 25 11.38 9.71 30.88
CA PRO A 25 12.33 8.69 30.44
C PRO A 25 11.59 7.41 29.98
N LYS A 26 12.03 6.82 28.87
CA LYS A 26 11.44 5.63 28.22
C LYS A 26 10.11 5.83 27.47
N ASP A 27 9.54 7.01 27.42
CA ASP A 27 8.35 7.27 26.60
C ASP A 27 8.65 7.02 25.11
N ASN A 28 7.68 6.41 24.42
CA ASN A 28 7.71 6.39 22.96
C ASN A 28 7.46 7.80 22.43
N LEU A 29 8.40 8.33 21.67
CA LEU A 29 8.36 9.69 21.16
C LEU A 29 7.38 9.88 20.00
N MET A 30 6.87 8.80 19.40
CA MET A 30 5.93 8.80 18.27
C MET A 30 6.38 9.72 17.12
N ILE A 31 7.68 9.80 16.84
CA ILE A 31 8.25 10.73 15.85
C ILE A 31 7.59 10.61 14.46
N PRO A 32 7.42 9.41 13.88
CA PRO A 32 6.77 9.27 12.57
C PRO A 32 5.38 9.90 12.53
N HIS A 33 4.55 9.62 13.53
CA HIS A 33 3.18 10.16 13.59
C HIS A 33 3.14 11.67 13.81
N ARG A 34 4.12 12.21 14.56
CA ARG A 34 4.23 13.66 14.75
C ARG A 34 4.63 14.39 13.48
N VAL A 35 5.49 13.78 12.66
CA VAL A 35 5.83 14.32 11.34
C VAL A 35 4.60 14.25 10.43
N PHE A 36 3.87 13.13 10.45
CA PHE A 36 2.63 12.97 9.69
C PHE A 36 1.58 14.04 10.07
N ASP A 37 1.35 14.24 11.37
CA ASP A 37 0.42 15.27 11.87
C ASP A 37 0.88 16.69 11.49
N ALA A 38 2.17 16.99 11.61
CA ALA A 38 2.73 18.27 11.21
C ALA A 38 2.52 18.56 9.71
N LEU A 39 2.70 17.55 8.85
CA LEU A 39 2.46 17.69 7.42
C LEU A 39 0.97 17.88 7.10
N MET A 40 0.07 17.19 7.79
CA MET A 40 -1.37 17.43 7.64
C MET A 40 -1.75 18.84 8.07
N ASN A 41 -1.17 19.37 9.16
CA ASN A 41 -1.38 20.74 9.59
C ASN A 41 -0.80 21.77 8.62
N ASP A 42 0.23 21.41 7.83
CA ASP A 42 0.81 22.18 6.72
C ASP A 42 -0.02 22.09 5.44
N GLY A 43 -1.18 21.41 5.46
CA GLY A 43 -2.13 21.35 4.35
C GLY A 43 -2.01 20.11 3.45
N TRP A 44 -1.20 19.12 3.81
CA TRP A 44 -1.20 17.84 3.11
C TRP A 44 -2.42 16.99 3.48
N TYR A 45 -2.88 16.18 2.56
CA TYR A 45 -3.90 15.17 2.82
C TYR A 45 -3.25 13.88 3.29
N GLY A 46 -3.47 13.48 4.54
CA GLY A 46 -3.11 12.16 5.05
C GLY A 46 -4.07 11.11 4.50
N ARG A 47 -3.61 10.22 3.63
CA ARG A 47 -4.47 9.23 2.94
C ARG A 47 -4.40 7.85 3.54
N ALA A 48 -3.23 7.42 4.00
CA ALA A 48 -3.05 6.13 4.67
C ALA A 48 -1.82 6.15 5.56
N ASP A 49 -1.92 5.40 6.63
CA ASP A 49 -0.83 4.92 7.46
C ASP A 49 -0.56 3.45 7.10
N ILE A 50 0.64 3.17 6.70
CA ILE A 50 1.06 1.85 6.24
C ILE A 50 2.12 1.33 7.20
N VAL A 51 1.97 0.10 7.63
CA VAL A 51 2.94 -0.59 8.47
C VAL A 51 3.87 -1.41 7.59
N TRP A 52 5.15 -1.05 7.57
CA TRP A 52 6.18 -1.93 7.02
C TRP A 52 6.61 -2.92 8.09
N GLU A 53 6.15 -4.15 7.97
CA GLU A 53 6.53 -5.28 8.82
C GLU A 53 7.87 -5.86 8.34
N LYS A 54 8.81 -6.03 9.30
CA LYS A 54 10.14 -6.61 9.08
C LYS A 54 10.18 -8.04 9.64
N PRO A 55 9.98 -9.08 8.82
CA PRO A 55 9.97 -10.47 9.31
C PRO A 55 11.33 -10.90 9.90
N ASN A 56 12.41 -10.23 9.49
CA ASN A 56 13.78 -10.46 9.95
C ASN A 56 14.32 -9.27 10.78
N ALA A 57 13.48 -8.66 11.62
CA ALA A 57 13.92 -7.61 12.52
C ALA A 57 15.05 -8.09 13.45
N LEU A 58 16.05 -7.22 13.68
CA LEU A 58 17.11 -7.52 14.61
C LEU A 58 16.54 -7.64 16.03
N PRO A 59 16.99 -8.64 16.83
CA PRO A 59 16.58 -8.76 18.21
C PRO A 59 17.04 -7.56 19.03
N GLU A 60 16.20 -7.09 19.94
CA GLU A 60 16.54 -6.06 20.91
C GLU A 60 16.76 -6.68 22.29
N SER A 61 17.76 -6.22 23.03
CA SER A 61 18.01 -6.66 24.41
C SER A 61 17.05 -6.05 25.44
N VAL A 62 15.83 -5.71 25.02
CA VAL A 62 14.81 -5.07 25.85
C VAL A 62 13.86 -6.11 26.42
N ARG A 63 13.56 -6.01 27.72
CA ARG A 63 12.70 -6.97 28.43
C ARG A 63 11.41 -6.35 28.97
N ASP A 64 11.28 -5.02 28.95
CA ASP A 64 10.15 -4.27 29.51
C ASP A 64 9.16 -3.79 28.43
N ARG A 65 9.34 -4.18 27.17
CA ARG A 65 8.44 -3.94 26.04
C ARG A 65 8.68 -4.97 24.92
N PRO A 66 7.72 -5.15 24.01
CA PRO A 66 7.94 -5.94 22.79
C PRO A 66 9.07 -5.37 21.92
N THR A 67 9.79 -6.24 21.22
CA THR A 67 10.76 -5.87 20.19
C THR A 67 10.05 -5.16 19.03
N LYS A 68 10.62 -4.04 18.59
CA LYS A 68 10.06 -3.28 17.47
C LYS A 68 10.42 -3.93 16.14
N SER A 69 9.43 -4.53 15.47
CA SER A 69 9.58 -5.24 14.20
C SER A 69 8.94 -4.53 13.01
N HIS A 70 8.57 -3.27 13.15
CA HIS A 70 7.91 -2.50 12.08
C HIS A 70 8.34 -1.05 12.05
N GLU A 71 8.12 -0.45 10.88
CA GLU A 71 8.20 1.00 10.66
C GLU A 71 6.92 1.49 9.95
N TYR A 72 6.80 2.79 9.74
CA TYR A 72 5.63 3.40 9.11
C TYR A 72 5.99 4.02 7.77
N VAL A 73 5.09 3.87 6.82
CA VAL A 73 5.08 4.58 5.54
C VAL A 73 3.76 5.34 5.46
N PHE A 74 3.82 6.65 5.26
CA PHE A 74 2.63 7.48 5.18
C PHE A 74 2.35 7.87 3.73
N LEU A 75 1.13 7.64 3.26
CA LEU A 75 0.66 8.16 2.00
C LEU A 75 0.10 9.57 2.21
N LEU A 76 0.81 10.55 1.71
CA LEU A 76 0.45 11.97 1.76
C LEU A 76 0.26 12.50 0.35
N THR A 77 -0.70 13.40 0.16
CA THR A 77 -0.97 14.02 -1.15
C THR A 77 -1.23 15.50 -1.02
N LYS A 78 -0.96 16.28 -2.08
CA LYS A 78 -1.21 17.72 -2.09
C LYS A 78 -2.67 18.08 -2.35
N SER A 79 -3.46 17.14 -2.85
CA SER A 79 -4.89 17.34 -3.12
C SER A 79 -5.71 16.10 -2.82
N ALA A 80 -7.04 16.29 -2.66
CA ALA A 80 -7.96 15.17 -2.41
C ALA A 80 -8.02 14.18 -3.58
N ARG A 81 -7.81 14.68 -4.82
CA ARG A 81 -7.67 13.85 -6.02
C ARG A 81 -6.22 13.79 -6.43
N TYR A 82 -5.69 12.59 -6.57
CA TYR A 82 -4.28 12.33 -6.86
C TYR A 82 -4.14 11.05 -7.70
N TRP A 83 -2.99 10.91 -8.33
CA TRP A 83 -2.66 9.72 -9.08
C TRP A 83 -2.18 8.61 -8.12
N TYR A 84 -2.71 7.40 -8.31
CA TYR A 84 -2.29 6.19 -7.59
C TYR A 84 -2.55 4.98 -8.48
N ASP A 85 -1.51 4.17 -8.76
CA ASP A 85 -1.65 2.96 -9.58
C ASP A 85 -1.84 1.72 -8.70
N ALA A 86 -3.09 1.46 -8.35
CA ALA A 86 -3.46 0.30 -7.53
C ALA A 86 -3.19 -1.03 -8.22
N ASP A 87 -3.29 -1.09 -9.55
CA ASP A 87 -3.07 -2.32 -10.31
C ASP A 87 -1.57 -2.67 -10.37
N ALA A 88 -0.68 -1.68 -10.44
CA ALA A 88 0.77 -1.91 -10.44
C ALA A 88 1.30 -2.52 -9.12
N VAL A 89 0.60 -2.28 -8.02
CA VAL A 89 1.01 -2.75 -6.68
C VAL A 89 0.05 -3.76 -6.08
N ALA A 90 -0.90 -4.26 -6.88
CA ALA A 90 -1.87 -5.24 -6.44
C ALA A 90 -1.18 -6.47 -5.82
N GLU A 91 -1.76 -7.01 -4.77
CA GLU A 91 -1.27 -8.22 -4.11
C GLU A 91 -2.10 -9.44 -4.51
N PRO A 92 -1.50 -10.64 -4.58
CA PRO A 92 -2.25 -11.85 -4.87
C PRO A 92 -3.26 -12.15 -3.76
N TYR A 93 -4.34 -12.84 -4.08
CA TYR A 93 -5.21 -13.42 -3.07
C TYR A 93 -4.43 -14.44 -2.22
N ALA A 94 -4.72 -14.50 -0.94
CA ALA A 94 -4.08 -15.44 -0.01
C ALA A 94 -4.40 -16.93 -0.31
N ARG A 95 -5.39 -17.17 -1.16
CA ARG A 95 -5.75 -18.50 -1.68
C ARG A 95 -5.95 -18.39 -3.18
N GLU A 96 -5.44 -19.37 -3.92
CA GLU A 96 -5.80 -19.54 -5.32
C GLU A 96 -7.33 -19.57 -5.45
N TYR A 97 -7.85 -18.76 -6.37
CA TYR A 97 -9.24 -18.82 -6.74
C TYR A 97 -9.42 -20.17 -7.47
N ARG A 98 -9.94 -21.17 -6.75
CA ARG A 98 -10.33 -22.43 -7.40
C ARG A 98 -11.57 -22.15 -8.21
N ASP A 99 -11.51 -22.47 -9.51
CA ASP A 99 -12.63 -22.34 -10.45
C ASP A 99 -13.93 -22.87 -9.85
N GLY A 100 -14.84 -21.95 -9.58
CA GLY A 100 -16.16 -22.23 -9.06
C GLY A 100 -16.73 -21.03 -8.29
N PRO A 101 -18.05 -20.83 -8.28
CA PRO A 101 -18.70 -19.81 -7.47
C PRO A 101 -18.64 -20.23 -6.00
N GLY A 102 -17.42 -20.37 -5.51
CA GLY A 102 -17.18 -20.72 -4.14
C GLY A 102 -17.06 -19.47 -3.30
N PHE A 103 -18.14 -19.04 -2.68
CA PHE A 103 -18.06 -18.53 -1.32
C PHE A 103 -17.53 -19.63 -0.39
N GLY A 104 -16.55 -20.41 -0.87
CA GLY A 104 -15.91 -21.52 -0.15
C GLY A 104 -15.12 -21.11 1.09
N GLY A 105 -15.16 -19.83 1.46
CA GLY A 105 -14.64 -19.34 2.73
C GLY A 105 -15.61 -19.55 3.90
N LEU A 106 -16.87 -19.84 3.65
CA LEU A 106 -17.89 -20.02 4.70
C LEU A 106 -18.24 -21.47 4.98
N ALA A 107 -17.96 -22.40 4.05
CA ALA A 107 -18.31 -23.82 4.21
C ALA A 107 -17.46 -24.58 5.25
N ASN A 108 -16.33 -24.03 5.71
CA ASN A 108 -15.46 -24.63 6.73
C ASN A 108 -15.28 -23.77 7.99
N ARG A 109 -16.13 -22.80 8.22
CA ARG A 109 -16.24 -22.22 9.57
C ARG A 109 -16.93 -23.26 10.46
N ARG A 110 -16.15 -23.98 11.24
CA ARG A 110 -16.66 -24.58 12.47
C ARG A 110 -17.43 -23.48 13.19
N GLU A 111 -18.68 -23.77 13.54
CA GLU A 111 -19.56 -22.86 14.27
C GLU A 111 -18.86 -22.39 15.54
N THR A 112 -18.31 -21.19 15.49
CA THR A 112 -17.95 -20.50 16.72
C THR A 112 -19.19 -19.79 17.21
N LYS A 113 -19.52 -19.94 18.49
CA LYS A 113 -20.71 -19.44 19.21
C LYS A 113 -20.98 -17.92 19.09
N TYR A 114 -20.27 -17.20 18.21
CA TYR A 114 -20.36 -15.76 18.01
C TYR A 114 -20.77 -15.33 16.60
N SER A 115 -21.30 -16.22 15.77
CA SER A 115 -21.82 -15.85 14.45
C SER A 115 -23.29 -15.42 14.48
N VAL A 116 -23.66 -14.58 15.43
CA VAL A 116 -24.96 -13.90 15.43
C VAL A 116 -24.78 -12.47 14.94
N ILE A 117 -24.36 -12.33 13.70
CA ILE A 117 -24.66 -11.11 12.94
C ILE A 117 -25.24 -11.59 11.62
N GLY A 118 -26.51 -11.25 11.44
CA GLY A 118 -27.36 -11.70 10.36
C GLY A 118 -26.71 -11.60 9.01
N ASN A 119 -26.74 -12.71 8.29
CA ASN A 119 -26.32 -12.83 6.90
C ASN A 119 -27.29 -12.04 6.02
N GLN A 120 -27.13 -10.74 5.93
CA GLN A 120 -27.71 -9.97 4.84
C GLN A 120 -26.73 -9.93 3.68
N ALA A 121 -26.54 -11.07 3.04
CA ALA A 121 -25.89 -11.15 1.73
C ALA A 121 -26.90 -10.79 0.61
N THR A 122 -27.67 -9.74 0.80
CA THR A 122 -28.51 -9.12 -0.24
C THR A 122 -27.92 -7.79 -0.68
N GLY A 123 -26.59 -7.76 -0.84
CA GLY A 123 -25.91 -6.67 -1.55
C GLY A 123 -25.85 -6.96 -3.05
N PRO A 124 -25.69 -5.92 -3.89
CA PRO A 124 -25.50 -6.10 -5.32
C PRO A 124 -24.32 -7.06 -5.56
N GLN A 125 -24.50 -8.00 -6.47
CA GLN A 125 -23.60 -9.10 -6.79
C GLN A 125 -22.13 -8.69 -6.70
N ALA A 126 -21.37 -9.28 -5.77
CA ALA A 126 -19.97 -8.96 -5.58
C ALA A 126 -19.19 -9.29 -6.88
N LYS A 127 -18.70 -8.28 -7.56
CA LYS A 127 -17.85 -8.45 -8.74
C LYS A 127 -16.49 -8.99 -8.28
N VAL A 128 -16.22 -10.24 -8.57
CA VAL A 128 -14.93 -10.87 -8.24
C VAL A 128 -13.93 -10.58 -9.34
N ASN A 129 -12.77 -10.04 -8.98
CA ASN A 129 -11.67 -9.86 -9.92
C ASN A 129 -11.00 -11.21 -10.20
N THR A 130 -11.03 -11.66 -11.46
CA THR A 130 -10.47 -12.96 -11.88
C THR A 130 -8.96 -12.96 -12.09
N ASN A 131 -8.31 -11.78 -12.03
CA ASN A 131 -6.85 -11.70 -12.19
C ASN A 131 -6.09 -12.28 -10.98
N GLY A 132 -6.78 -12.85 -10.00
CA GLY A 132 -6.14 -13.43 -8.80
C GLY A 132 -5.51 -12.40 -7.86
N THR A 133 -5.79 -11.10 -8.08
CA THR A 133 -5.19 -10.00 -7.32
C THR A 133 -6.25 -9.12 -6.67
N ARG A 134 -5.85 -8.42 -5.61
CA ARG A 134 -6.64 -7.42 -4.88
C ARG A 134 -5.82 -6.18 -4.63
N ASN A 135 -6.50 -5.08 -4.29
CA ASN A 135 -5.82 -3.88 -3.83
C ASN A 135 -4.90 -4.21 -2.64
N ARG A 136 -3.69 -3.64 -2.66
CA ARG A 136 -2.70 -3.85 -1.60
C ARG A 136 -3.22 -3.34 -0.27
N ARG A 137 -3.06 -4.17 0.78
CA ARG A 137 -3.43 -3.81 2.15
C ARG A 137 -2.36 -2.92 2.79
N THR A 138 -2.67 -2.33 3.94
CA THR A 138 -1.81 -1.37 4.65
C THR A 138 -0.71 -2.02 5.50
N VAL A 139 -0.60 -3.34 5.54
CA VAL A 139 0.53 -4.05 6.17
C VAL A 139 1.38 -4.66 5.07
N TRP A 140 2.62 -4.18 4.95
CA TRP A 140 3.58 -4.62 3.93
C TRP A 140 4.69 -5.42 4.59
N THR A 141 4.70 -6.72 4.38
CA THR A 141 5.75 -7.61 4.86
C THR A 141 6.90 -7.59 3.86
N VAL A 142 7.95 -6.86 4.18
CA VAL A 142 9.15 -6.74 3.34
C VAL A 142 10.39 -6.95 4.22
N PRO A 143 11.21 -7.98 3.93
CA PRO A 143 12.43 -8.21 4.69
C PRO A 143 13.43 -7.08 4.49
N THR A 144 14.29 -6.86 5.49
CA THR A 144 15.44 -5.98 5.35
C THR A 144 16.47 -6.61 4.41
N GLU A 145 17.16 -5.76 3.63
CA GLU A 145 18.23 -6.18 2.72
C GLU A 145 19.59 -5.91 3.34
N PRO A 146 20.43 -6.92 3.57
CA PRO A 146 21.82 -6.68 3.95
C PRO A 146 22.58 -6.06 2.77
N LYS A 147 23.42 -5.07 3.05
CA LYS A 147 24.27 -4.42 2.04
C LYS A 147 25.74 -4.51 2.46
N PRO A 148 26.65 -4.66 1.51
CA PRO A 148 28.06 -4.90 1.79
C PRO A 148 28.86 -3.66 2.21
N PHE A 149 28.24 -2.49 2.28
CA PHE A 149 28.88 -1.24 2.68
C PHE A 149 28.25 -0.67 3.96
N ARG A 150 29.03 0.11 4.70
CA ARG A 150 28.56 0.74 5.94
C ARG A 150 27.60 1.87 5.63
N HIS A 151 26.33 1.65 5.89
CA HIS A 151 25.29 2.67 5.86
C HIS A 151 24.24 2.35 6.92
N PHE A 152 23.80 3.38 7.64
CA PHE A 152 22.77 3.20 8.68
C PHE A 152 21.37 3.24 8.06
N ALA A 153 20.48 2.38 8.54
CA ALA A 153 19.02 2.42 8.27
C ALA A 153 18.65 2.41 6.77
N MET A 154 19.18 1.47 5.99
CA MET A 154 18.87 1.38 4.56
C MET A 154 17.48 0.81 4.31
N MET A 155 16.75 1.48 3.41
CA MET A 155 15.46 1.01 2.93
C MET A 155 15.64 -0.15 1.93
N PRO A 156 14.89 -1.26 2.05
CA PRO A 156 14.92 -2.33 1.05
C PRO A 156 14.44 -1.85 -0.31
N SER A 157 15.10 -2.34 -1.37
CA SER A 157 14.73 -2.00 -2.76
C SER A 157 13.28 -2.35 -3.07
N LYS A 158 12.76 -3.46 -2.52
CA LYS A 158 11.37 -3.87 -2.71
C LYS A 158 10.36 -2.90 -2.09
N LEU A 159 10.70 -2.29 -0.95
CA LEU A 159 9.84 -1.27 -0.34
C LEU A 159 9.79 0.00 -1.21
N ALA A 160 10.96 0.46 -1.69
CA ALA A 160 11.05 1.59 -2.61
C ALA A 160 10.27 1.32 -3.91
N GLU A 161 10.36 0.09 -4.45
CA GLU A 161 9.65 -0.32 -5.66
C GLU A 161 8.13 -0.17 -5.51
N ILE A 162 7.56 -0.65 -4.41
CA ILE A 162 6.12 -0.52 -4.14
C ILE A 162 5.71 0.96 -4.09
N MET A 163 6.50 1.80 -3.40
CA MET A 163 6.21 3.23 -3.28
C MET A 163 6.31 3.95 -4.63
N VAL A 164 7.35 3.67 -5.43
CA VAL A 164 7.53 4.29 -6.75
C VAL A 164 6.44 3.85 -7.73
N LEU A 165 6.12 2.56 -7.78
CA LEU A 165 5.06 2.03 -8.66
C LEU A 165 3.69 2.60 -8.34
N SER A 166 3.36 2.76 -7.06
CA SER A 166 2.06 3.28 -6.64
C SER A 166 1.95 4.80 -6.74
N GLY A 167 3.05 5.53 -6.47
CA GLY A 167 3.02 6.99 -6.27
C GLY A 167 3.60 7.83 -7.41
N CYS A 168 4.33 7.22 -8.37
CA CYS A 168 4.94 7.96 -9.48
C CYS A 168 4.55 7.36 -10.84
N PRO A 169 3.80 8.10 -11.69
CA PRO A 169 3.45 7.65 -13.03
C PRO A 169 4.72 7.41 -13.86
N GLN A 170 4.70 6.39 -14.71
CA GLN A 170 5.82 6.15 -15.63
C GLN A 170 5.93 7.27 -16.65
N THR A 171 4.80 7.78 -17.09
CA THR A 171 4.70 8.76 -18.16
C THR A 171 3.83 9.93 -17.72
N VAL A 172 4.29 11.13 -17.97
CA VAL A 172 3.56 12.39 -17.75
C VAL A 172 3.64 13.27 -19.00
N CYS A 173 2.71 14.19 -19.16
CA CYS A 173 2.76 15.21 -20.18
C CYS A 173 3.99 16.10 -19.97
N ALA A 174 4.76 16.34 -21.03
CA ALA A 174 5.98 17.17 -20.95
C ALA A 174 5.68 18.62 -20.62
N GLU A 175 4.53 19.12 -21.07
CA GLU A 175 4.10 20.52 -20.89
C GLU A 175 3.51 20.76 -19.50
N CYS A 176 2.40 20.11 -19.15
CA CYS A 176 1.68 20.39 -17.91
C CYS A 176 1.96 19.42 -16.74
N GLY A 177 2.74 18.36 -16.98
CA GLY A 177 3.05 17.36 -15.98
C GLY A 177 1.90 16.42 -15.61
N ALA A 178 0.76 16.51 -16.30
CA ALA A 178 -0.38 15.64 -16.03
C ALA A 178 -0.04 14.16 -16.23
N PRO A 179 -0.43 13.27 -15.31
CA PRO A 179 -0.09 11.86 -15.39
C PRO A 179 -0.86 11.17 -16.53
N TYR A 180 -0.24 10.15 -17.10
CA TYR A 180 -0.95 9.17 -17.90
C TYR A 180 -1.58 8.12 -17.00
N VAL A 181 -2.82 7.77 -17.28
CA VAL A 181 -3.57 6.76 -16.52
C VAL A 181 -3.72 5.48 -17.30
N ARG A 182 -3.72 4.39 -16.59
CA ARG A 182 -3.90 3.04 -17.12
C ARG A 182 -5.27 2.90 -17.79
N VAL A 183 -5.29 2.40 -19.02
CA VAL A 183 -6.52 1.98 -19.70
C VAL A 183 -6.71 0.50 -19.47
N VAL A 184 -7.78 0.14 -18.79
CA VAL A 184 -8.09 -1.25 -18.43
C VAL A 184 -9.31 -1.69 -19.21
N GLU A 185 -9.16 -2.67 -20.06
CA GLU A 185 -10.27 -3.38 -20.65
C GLU A 185 -10.86 -4.36 -19.63
N ARG A 186 -12.18 -4.45 -19.62
CA ARG A 186 -12.93 -5.30 -18.70
C ARG A 186 -13.80 -6.25 -19.52
N GLU A 187 -13.43 -7.48 -19.55
CA GLU A 187 -14.21 -8.54 -20.16
C GLU A 187 -15.07 -9.22 -19.09
N ALA A 188 -16.39 -9.12 -19.23
CA ALA A 188 -17.32 -9.79 -18.33
C ALA A 188 -17.64 -11.18 -18.91
N GLN A 189 -17.20 -12.23 -18.25
CA GLN A 189 -17.59 -13.61 -18.57
C GLN A 189 -18.78 -14.00 -17.70
N GLU A 190 -19.89 -14.38 -18.30
CA GLU A 190 -21.00 -15.00 -17.58
C GLU A 190 -20.56 -16.38 -17.08
N TYR A 191 -20.57 -16.57 -15.79
CA TYR A 191 -20.35 -17.86 -15.18
C TYR A 191 -21.69 -18.50 -14.85
N ASN A 192 -22.03 -19.54 -15.58
CA ASN A 192 -23.17 -20.39 -15.24
C ASN A 192 -22.71 -21.39 -14.17
N ALA A 193 -23.16 -21.21 -12.93
CA ALA A 193 -22.97 -22.22 -11.90
C ALA A 193 -23.57 -23.54 -12.41
N LYS A 194 -22.74 -24.56 -12.62
CA LYS A 194 -23.22 -25.89 -12.99
C LYS A 194 -24.24 -26.34 -11.96
N GLU A 195 -25.38 -26.86 -12.40
CA GLU A 195 -26.50 -27.30 -11.58
C GLU A 195 -26.14 -28.33 -10.49
N GLY A 196 -24.96 -28.91 -10.52
CA GLY A 196 -24.45 -29.87 -9.55
C GLY A 196 -24.12 -29.31 -8.14
N ALA A 197 -24.05 -28.00 -7.96
CA ALA A 197 -23.76 -27.39 -6.65
C ALA A 197 -24.99 -27.22 -5.77
N ALA A 198 -26.20 -27.27 -6.34
CA ALA A 198 -27.45 -27.08 -5.61
C ALA A 198 -27.84 -28.28 -4.72
N GLN A 199 -27.16 -29.43 -4.85
CA GLN A 199 -27.59 -30.66 -4.19
C GLN A 199 -26.95 -30.93 -2.82
N ARG A 200 -26.10 -30.03 -2.29
CA ARG A 200 -25.39 -30.22 -1.00
C ARG A 200 -25.74 -29.27 0.12
N THR A 201 -26.81 -28.51 0.00
CA THR A 201 -27.31 -27.71 1.13
C THR A 201 -28.60 -28.31 1.67
N ARG A 202 -28.57 -29.56 2.12
CA ARG A 202 -29.52 -30.04 3.11
C ARG A 202 -29.01 -29.56 4.47
N CYS A 203 -29.32 -28.33 4.82
CA CYS A 203 -29.38 -27.93 6.20
C CYS A 203 -30.66 -28.57 6.80
N SER A 204 -30.47 -29.64 7.54
CA SER A 204 -31.51 -30.20 8.39
C SER A 204 -31.73 -29.26 9.57
N GLY A 205 -32.57 -28.24 9.36
CA GLY A 205 -33.06 -27.34 10.38
C GLY A 205 -34.45 -26.94 9.96
N VAL A 206 -35.46 -27.53 10.64
CA VAL A 206 -36.87 -27.28 10.46
C VAL A 206 -37.16 -25.81 10.67
N ILE A 207 -37.46 -25.08 9.58
CA ILE A 207 -38.34 -23.92 9.63
C ILE A 207 -39.38 -24.12 8.53
N SER A 208 -40.57 -24.36 8.99
CA SER A 208 -41.79 -24.48 8.20
C SER A 208 -42.08 -23.16 7.47
N GLY A 209 -42.31 -23.25 6.16
CA GLY A 209 -42.97 -22.21 5.39
C GLY A 209 -42.14 -21.63 4.24
N GLY A 210 -42.50 -22.04 3.02
CA GLY A 210 -42.15 -21.31 1.80
C GLY A 210 -41.03 -21.93 0.99
N THR A 211 -41.37 -22.72 -0.01
CA THR A 211 -40.44 -23.10 -1.11
C THR A 211 -40.28 -21.94 -2.08
N GLU A 212 -39.63 -20.89 -1.68
CA GLU A 212 -39.09 -19.92 -2.65
C GLU A 212 -37.79 -20.49 -3.24
N LYS A 213 -37.81 -20.77 -4.53
CA LYS A 213 -36.60 -21.03 -5.31
C LYS A 213 -35.72 -19.77 -5.26
N VAL A 214 -34.71 -19.78 -4.41
CA VAL A 214 -33.70 -18.76 -4.46
C VAL A 214 -32.95 -18.93 -5.79
N THR A 215 -33.27 -18.09 -6.76
CA THR A 215 -32.54 -18.00 -8.00
C THR A 215 -31.19 -17.36 -7.66
N LEU A 216 -30.16 -18.18 -7.55
CA LEU A 216 -28.77 -17.68 -7.42
C LEU A 216 -28.49 -16.81 -8.64
N GLY A 217 -28.34 -15.52 -8.44
CA GLY A 217 -28.07 -14.55 -9.49
C GLY A 217 -26.78 -14.93 -10.26
N LYS A 218 -26.76 -14.64 -11.55
CA LYS A 218 -25.61 -14.86 -12.41
C LYS A 218 -24.39 -14.13 -11.83
N THR A 219 -23.31 -14.86 -11.53
CA THR A 219 -22.05 -14.29 -11.10
C THR A 219 -21.22 -13.89 -12.33
N HIS A 220 -20.86 -12.62 -12.43
CA HIS A 220 -19.99 -12.16 -13.52
C HIS A 220 -18.54 -12.17 -13.06
N LEU A 221 -17.73 -12.96 -13.75
CA LEU A 221 -16.27 -12.90 -13.63
C LEU A 221 -15.78 -11.75 -14.51
N ILE A 222 -14.99 -10.83 -13.94
CA ILE A 222 -14.43 -9.71 -14.69
C ILE A 222 -12.93 -9.91 -14.84
N LYS A 223 -12.50 -10.27 -16.04
CA LYS A 223 -11.09 -10.20 -16.45
C LYS A 223 -10.73 -8.74 -16.71
N ARG A 224 -9.63 -8.27 -16.15
CA ARG A 224 -9.10 -6.92 -16.33
C ARG A 224 -7.74 -7.01 -17.01
N GLU A 225 -7.60 -6.38 -18.16
CA GLU A 225 -6.34 -6.35 -18.90
C GLU A 225 -5.93 -4.90 -19.17
N THR A 226 -4.65 -4.60 -18.94
CA THR A 226 -4.11 -3.28 -19.30
C THR A 226 -3.79 -3.27 -20.78
N ILE A 227 -4.51 -2.45 -21.53
CA ILE A 227 -4.32 -2.29 -22.98
C ILE A 227 -3.47 -1.07 -23.35
N GLY A 228 -3.10 -0.24 -22.38
CA GLY A 228 -2.27 0.94 -22.60
C GLY A 228 -2.42 2.01 -21.53
N PHE A 229 -1.95 3.20 -21.87
CA PHE A 229 -2.04 4.39 -21.05
C PHE A 229 -2.56 5.56 -21.88
N LYS A 230 -3.35 6.45 -21.27
CA LYS A 230 -3.87 7.65 -21.91
C LYS A 230 -3.57 8.91 -21.11
N PRO A 231 -3.40 10.07 -21.74
CA PRO A 231 -3.23 11.34 -21.07
C PRO A 231 -4.46 11.71 -20.23
N THR A 232 -4.25 12.48 -19.18
CA THR A 232 -5.34 13.11 -18.40
C THR A 232 -5.51 14.60 -18.70
N CYS A 233 -4.77 15.12 -19.69
CA CYS A 233 -4.83 16.49 -20.18
C CYS A 233 -5.11 16.52 -21.68
N SER A 234 -5.36 17.72 -22.20
CA SER A 234 -5.62 18.00 -23.63
C SER A 234 -4.47 18.73 -24.34
N CYS A 235 -3.27 18.78 -23.75
CA CYS A 235 -2.13 19.52 -24.33
C CYS A 235 -1.61 18.94 -25.64
N ASN A 236 -1.83 17.65 -25.92
CA ASN A 236 -1.28 16.92 -27.08
C ASN A 236 0.26 17.05 -27.23
N ALA A 237 0.95 17.31 -26.13
CA ALA A 237 2.40 17.47 -26.08
C ALA A 237 3.11 16.11 -25.98
N GLU A 238 4.42 16.13 -26.22
CA GLU A 238 5.29 15.01 -25.96
C GLU A 238 5.19 14.49 -24.51
N THR A 239 5.72 13.32 -24.28
CA THR A 239 5.73 12.71 -22.97
C THR A 239 7.13 12.72 -22.36
N ARG A 240 7.19 12.73 -21.03
CA ARG A 240 8.42 12.51 -20.29
C ARG A 240 8.19 11.54 -19.11
N PRO A 241 9.25 10.89 -18.59
CA PRO A 241 9.13 10.11 -17.38
C PRO A 241 8.66 10.94 -16.18
N GLY A 242 7.90 10.32 -15.27
CA GLY A 242 7.64 10.89 -13.95
C GLY A 242 8.93 11.09 -13.17
N ILE A 243 8.93 11.99 -12.20
CA ILE A 243 10.09 12.32 -11.37
C ILE A 243 9.86 11.82 -9.95
N VAL A 244 10.80 11.03 -9.43
CA VAL A 244 10.87 10.62 -8.03
C VAL A 244 11.86 11.55 -7.33
N TYR A 245 11.42 12.20 -6.25
CA TYR A 245 12.27 13.04 -5.42
C TYR A 245 12.47 12.42 -4.04
N ASP A 246 13.73 12.28 -3.62
CA ASP A 246 14.12 11.81 -2.29
C ASP A 246 15.01 12.86 -1.61
N PRO A 247 14.49 13.59 -0.60
CA PRO A 247 15.27 14.62 0.11
C PRO A 247 16.36 14.04 1.04
N PHE A 248 16.35 12.72 1.28
CA PHE A 248 17.27 12.00 2.15
C PHE A 248 17.81 10.75 1.44
N VAL A 249 18.38 10.95 0.26
CA VAL A 249 18.69 9.87 -0.70
C VAL A 249 19.64 8.80 -0.15
N GLY A 250 20.46 9.15 0.83
CA GLY A 250 21.40 8.24 1.47
C GLY A 250 22.27 7.51 0.44
N SER A 251 22.24 6.18 0.49
CA SER A 251 22.96 5.35 -0.47
C SER A 251 22.27 5.20 -1.84
N GLY A 252 21.20 5.94 -2.13
CA GLY A 252 20.58 6.02 -3.45
C GLY A 252 19.59 4.89 -3.78
N THR A 253 19.03 4.19 -2.80
CA THR A 253 18.08 3.09 -3.08
C THR A 253 16.87 3.55 -3.86
N THR A 254 16.25 4.67 -3.47
CA THR A 254 15.10 5.26 -4.17
C THR A 254 15.44 5.64 -5.62
N ALA A 255 16.58 6.31 -5.82
CA ALA A 255 17.05 6.74 -7.14
C ALA A 255 17.34 5.53 -8.06
N LEU A 256 17.98 4.50 -7.52
CA LEU A 256 18.25 3.25 -8.25
C LEU A 256 16.98 2.53 -8.67
N VAL A 257 15.99 2.47 -7.80
CA VAL A 257 14.69 1.86 -8.11
C VAL A 257 13.95 2.71 -9.15
N ALA A 258 13.96 4.03 -9.02
CA ALA A 258 13.37 4.93 -10.00
C ALA A 258 13.97 4.72 -11.40
N GLN A 259 15.32 4.63 -11.50
CA GLN A 259 16.03 4.35 -12.73
C GLN A 259 15.62 3.00 -13.34
N ARG A 260 15.58 1.93 -12.55
CA ARG A 260 15.15 0.59 -13.00
C ARG A 260 13.72 0.57 -13.52
N LEU A 261 12.86 1.41 -12.95
CA LEU A 261 11.46 1.53 -13.34
C LEU A 261 11.22 2.59 -14.43
N ALA A 262 12.27 3.08 -15.08
CA ALA A 262 12.20 4.11 -16.12
C ALA A 262 11.51 5.42 -15.66
N ARG A 263 11.80 5.87 -14.46
CA ARG A 263 11.45 7.19 -13.93
C ARG A 263 12.70 8.05 -13.82
N HIS A 264 12.55 9.36 -13.97
CA HIS A 264 13.59 10.29 -13.55
C HIS A 264 13.65 10.36 -12.03
N TYR A 265 14.80 10.77 -11.50
CA TYR A 265 14.96 10.94 -10.05
C TYR A 265 15.76 12.21 -9.73
N ILE A 266 15.47 12.75 -8.56
CA ILE A 266 16.24 13.81 -7.92
C ILE A 266 16.48 13.33 -6.49
N GLY A 267 17.73 13.31 -6.06
CA GLY A 267 18.13 12.93 -4.71
C GLY A 267 18.98 14.00 -4.08
N THR A 268 18.71 14.31 -2.82
CA THR A 268 19.56 15.20 -2.01
C THR A 268 19.94 14.50 -0.71
N ASP A 269 21.08 14.85 -0.15
CA ASP A 269 21.50 14.41 1.19
C ASP A 269 22.43 15.45 1.79
N ILE A 270 22.39 15.63 3.10
CA ILE A 270 23.29 16.54 3.81
C ILE A 270 24.73 16.00 3.84
N ASN A 271 24.88 14.67 3.76
CA ASN A 271 26.18 14.01 3.75
C ASN A 271 26.67 13.81 2.30
N ALA A 272 27.71 14.56 1.92
CA ALA A 272 28.32 14.49 0.60
C ALA A 272 28.89 13.08 0.26
N GLU A 273 29.31 12.31 1.25
CA GLU A 273 29.79 10.93 1.02
C GLU A 273 28.67 10.01 0.58
N TYR A 274 27.47 10.18 1.15
CA TYR A 274 26.28 9.42 0.73
C TYR A 274 25.86 9.78 -0.69
N VAL A 275 25.95 11.06 -1.06
CA VAL A 275 25.67 11.49 -2.44
C VAL A 275 26.65 10.82 -3.42
N ARG A 276 27.96 10.79 -3.10
CA ARG A 276 28.99 10.11 -3.93
C ARG A 276 28.71 8.61 -4.01
N LEU A 277 28.38 7.96 -2.89
CA LEU A 277 28.01 6.55 -2.86
C LEU A 277 26.79 6.26 -3.73
N ALA A 278 25.75 7.09 -3.63
CA ALA A 278 24.56 6.96 -4.45
C ALA A 278 24.88 7.10 -5.95
N GLN A 279 25.66 8.09 -6.33
CA GLN A 279 26.10 8.30 -7.71
C GLN A 279 26.89 7.08 -8.24
N THR A 280 27.83 6.58 -7.46
CA THR A 280 28.61 5.39 -7.82
C THR A 280 27.71 4.17 -7.98
N ARG A 281 26.80 3.90 -7.04
CA ARG A 281 25.85 2.78 -7.16
C ARG A 281 24.96 2.87 -8.40
N LEU A 282 24.54 4.05 -8.77
CA LEU A 282 23.75 4.28 -9.99
C LEU A 282 24.54 3.97 -11.26
N GLN A 283 25.83 4.31 -11.32
CA GLN A 283 26.71 3.97 -12.45
C GLN A 283 26.87 2.46 -12.62
N TYR A 284 26.92 1.70 -11.53
CA TYR A 284 26.98 0.23 -11.54
C TYR A 284 25.59 -0.45 -11.62
N GLY A 285 24.53 0.31 -11.84
CA GLY A 285 23.15 -0.23 -11.92
C GLY A 285 22.69 -0.95 -10.66
N GLY A 286 23.35 -0.69 -9.52
CA GLY A 286 23.09 -1.33 -8.22
C GLY A 286 23.70 -2.72 -8.07
N ASP A 287 24.67 -3.08 -8.89
CA ASP A 287 25.54 -4.23 -8.64
C ASP A 287 26.59 -3.84 -7.58
N ASP A 288 26.17 -3.89 -6.33
CA ASP A 288 26.99 -3.48 -5.18
C ASP A 288 28.27 -4.34 -5.06
N ARG A 289 28.26 -5.61 -5.50
CA ARG A 289 29.44 -6.49 -5.46
C ARG A 289 30.47 -6.09 -6.49
N ARG A 290 30.03 -5.82 -7.72
CA ARG A 290 30.90 -5.33 -8.78
C ARG A 290 31.51 -3.97 -8.41
N MET A 291 30.67 -3.06 -7.91
CA MET A 291 31.09 -1.75 -7.44
C MET A 291 32.23 -1.87 -6.42
N ILE A 292 32.07 -2.66 -5.35
CA ILE A 292 33.07 -2.81 -4.29
C ILE A 292 34.38 -3.40 -4.85
N LYS A 293 34.29 -4.39 -5.73
CA LYS A 293 35.46 -5.03 -6.36
C LYS A 293 36.29 -4.02 -7.18
N GLU A 294 35.61 -3.10 -7.88
CA GLU A 294 36.28 -2.15 -8.80
C GLU A 294 36.79 -0.91 -8.08
N ILE A 295 36.12 -0.41 -7.05
CA ILE A 295 36.51 0.81 -6.33
C ILE A 295 37.32 0.55 -5.05
N GLY A 296 37.49 -0.71 -4.63
CA GLY A 296 38.36 -1.10 -3.52
C GLY A 296 37.91 -0.63 -2.13
N VAL A 297 36.59 -0.56 -1.87
CA VAL A 297 35.99 -0.10 -0.59
C VAL A 297 35.47 -1.27 0.23
#